data_e48fa99291237021cc2bad201c19444d
#
_entry.id   e48fa99291237021cc2bad201c19444d
#
_cell.length_a   1.000
_cell.length_b   1.000
_cell.length_c   1.000
_cell.angle_alpha   90.00
_cell.angle_beta   90.00
_cell.angle_gamma   90.00
#
_symmetry.space_group_name_H-M   'P 1'
#
loop_
_entity.id
_entity.type
_entity.pdbx_description
1 polymer ?
#
loop_
_entity_poly.entity_id
_entity_poly.type
_entity_poly.pdbx_seq_one_letter_code
_entity_poly.pdbx_strand_id
1 'polypeptide(L)'
;MRLRGKQFRTMELNEAEFARIIRENKGTIYTVCYMFSKDKEEVDDLFQEALIKLWQDLASFKGDSDLKTWIYKVTLNSCISIDRKKKSRKTQPLMEGIDLFDKNDADNKQTDMLHARIQRLQPFDRAIVLLWLENMSYQEIAQIVGIDVKNVSVRLYRIKEQLKQMN
;
A
#
# COMPACT_ATOMS: atom_id res chain seq x y z
N MET A 1 12.31 -11.86 -14.73
CA MET A 1 12.38 -11.52 -16.16
C MET A 1 12.15 -10.02 -16.31
N ARG A 2 13.18 -9.27 -16.64
CA ARG A 2 13.09 -7.83 -16.90
C ARG A 2 12.42 -7.63 -18.26
N LEU A 3 11.15 -7.29 -18.29
CA LEU A 3 10.52 -6.81 -19.50
C LEU A 3 11.13 -5.43 -19.83
N ARG A 4 11.97 -5.40 -20.84
CA ARG A 4 12.67 -4.19 -21.29
C ARG A 4 11.65 -3.14 -21.71
N GLY A 5 11.84 -1.89 -21.26
CA GLY A 5 10.96 -0.74 -21.46
C GLY A 5 10.59 -0.33 -22.91
N LYS A 6 10.88 -1.17 -23.89
CA LYS A 6 10.50 -0.94 -25.28
C LYS A 6 9.17 -1.57 -25.70
N GLN A 7 8.61 -2.50 -24.91
CA GLN A 7 7.38 -3.19 -25.26
C GLN A 7 6.08 -2.49 -24.84
N PHE A 8 6.17 -1.52 -23.92
CA PHE A 8 4.98 -0.80 -23.46
C PHE A 8 4.59 0.41 -24.31
N ARG A 9 5.38 0.75 -25.33
CA ARG A 9 5.19 1.97 -26.14
C ARG A 9 4.04 1.89 -27.15
N THR A 10 3.46 0.72 -27.36
CA THR A 10 2.43 0.46 -28.38
C THR A 10 1.35 -0.51 -27.93
N MET A 11 1.19 -0.77 -26.63
CA MET A 11 0.07 -1.56 -26.16
C MET A 11 -1.19 -0.70 -26.20
N GLU A 12 -2.05 -0.97 -27.16
CA GLU A 12 -3.45 -0.62 -27.02
C GLU A 12 -3.95 -1.28 -25.74
N LEU A 13 -4.18 -0.48 -24.71
CA LEU A 13 -4.68 -0.90 -23.44
C LEU A 13 -6.08 -1.47 -23.62
N ASN A 14 -6.15 -2.79 -23.80
CA ASN A 14 -7.42 -3.48 -23.78
C ASN A 14 -7.72 -4.01 -22.36
N GLU A 15 -8.98 -4.24 -22.08
CA GLU A 15 -9.47 -4.77 -20.82
C GLU A 15 -8.79 -6.11 -20.46
N ALA A 16 -8.48 -6.95 -21.42
CA ALA A 16 -7.85 -8.26 -21.22
C ALA A 16 -6.43 -8.13 -20.65
N GLU A 17 -5.64 -7.20 -21.17
CA GLU A 17 -4.28 -6.95 -20.69
C GLU A 17 -4.29 -6.35 -19.28
N PHE A 18 -5.16 -5.40 -19.02
CA PHE A 18 -5.36 -4.86 -17.68
C PHE A 18 -5.78 -5.96 -16.68
N ALA A 19 -6.77 -6.77 -17.05
CA ALA A 19 -7.22 -7.88 -16.20
C ALA A 19 -6.08 -8.86 -15.88
N ARG A 20 -5.18 -9.12 -16.83
CA ARG A 20 -3.99 -9.96 -16.63
C ARG A 20 -3.04 -9.33 -15.61
N ILE A 21 -2.72 -8.05 -15.77
CA ILE A 21 -1.85 -7.30 -14.85
C ILE A 21 -2.42 -7.32 -13.44
N ILE A 22 -3.71 -7.10 -13.28
CA ILE A 22 -4.37 -7.10 -11.96
C ILE A 22 -4.35 -8.50 -11.36
N ARG A 23 -4.64 -9.56 -12.10
CA ARG A 23 -4.58 -10.94 -11.58
C ARG A 23 -3.18 -11.29 -11.06
N GLU A 24 -2.13 -10.91 -11.79
CA GLU A 24 -0.74 -11.18 -11.39
C GLU A 24 -0.30 -10.37 -10.16
N ASN A 25 -0.93 -9.24 -9.88
CA ASN A 25 -0.57 -8.31 -8.80
C ASN A 25 -1.65 -8.14 -7.74
N LYS A 26 -2.72 -8.91 -7.78
CA LYS A 26 -3.88 -8.80 -6.88
C LYS A 26 -3.47 -8.87 -5.40
N GLY A 27 -2.62 -9.82 -5.03
CA GLY A 27 -2.13 -9.98 -3.67
C GLY A 27 -1.36 -8.75 -3.17
N THR A 28 -0.52 -8.16 -4.02
CA THR A 28 0.21 -6.92 -3.72
C THR A 28 -0.74 -5.75 -3.46
N ILE A 29 -1.70 -5.54 -4.34
CA ILE A 29 -2.68 -4.45 -4.22
C ILE A 29 -3.53 -4.63 -2.95
N TYR A 30 -4.00 -5.84 -2.70
CA TYR A 30 -4.80 -6.16 -1.52
C TYR A 30 -4.01 -5.95 -0.22
N THR A 31 -2.75 -6.40 -0.16
CA THR A 31 -1.87 -6.22 1.00
C THR A 31 -1.70 -4.74 1.34
N VAL A 32 -1.48 -3.89 0.33
CA VAL A 32 -1.40 -2.44 0.53
C VAL A 32 -2.70 -1.89 1.13
N CYS A 33 -3.84 -2.23 0.54
CA CYS A 33 -5.15 -1.76 1.01
C CYS A 33 -5.45 -2.24 2.44
N TYR A 34 -5.13 -3.49 2.76
CA TYR A 34 -5.30 -4.09 4.08
C TYR A 34 -4.54 -3.33 5.18
N MET A 35 -3.37 -2.77 4.87
CA MET A 35 -2.60 -1.97 5.83
C MET A 35 -3.22 -0.61 6.14
N PHE A 36 -4.23 -0.18 5.38
CA PHE A 36 -4.91 1.11 5.58
C PHE A 36 -6.29 1.02 6.25
N SER A 37 -6.80 -0.19 6.48
CA SER A 37 -8.05 -0.38 7.22
C SER A 37 -8.08 -1.70 7.97
N LYS A 38 -8.90 -1.75 9.03
CA LYS A 38 -9.22 -2.98 9.79
C LYS A 38 -10.53 -3.60 9.34
N ASP A 39 -11.35 -2.83 8.67
CA ASP A 39 -12.67 -3.24 8.21
C ASP A 39 -12.56 -3.81 6.79
N LYS A 40 -13.08 -5.01 6.61
CA LYS A 40 -13.08 -5.69 5.32
C LYS A 40 -13.79 -4.88 4.23
N GLU A 41 -14.92 -4.27 4.53
CA GLU A 41 -15.66 -3.44 3.57
C GLU A 41 -14.82 -2.23 3.12
N GLU A 42 -14.15 -1.58 4.05
CA GLU A 42 -13.24 -0.47 3.73
C GLU A 42 -12.05 -0.95 2.89
N VAL A 43 -11.48 -2.12 3.18
CA VAL A 43 -10.40 -2.70 2.37
C VAL A 43 -10.87 -2.98 0.94
N ASP A 44 -12.07 -3.53 0.79
CA ASP A 44 -12.65 -3.79 -0.52
C ASP A 44 -12.92 -2.49 -1.28
N ASP A 45 -13.38 -1.45 -0.62
CA ASP A 45 -13.56 -0.10 -1.21
C ASP A 45 -12.22 0.50 -1.64
N LEU A 46 -11.19 0.43 -0.80
CA LEU A 46 -9.82 0.87 -1.14
C LEU A 46 -9.27 0.09 -2.35
N PHE A 47 -9.53 -1.19 -2.41
CA PHE A 47 -9.12 -2.03 -3.52
C PHE A 47 -9.80 -1.59 -4.83
N GLN A 48 -11.12 -1.34 -4.81
CA GLN A 48 -11.85 -0.85 -5.97
C GLN A 48 -11.34 0.51 -6.45
N GLU A 49 -11.12 1.45 -5.54
CA GLU A 49 -10.56 2.77 -5.85
C GLU A 49 -9.15 2.66 -6.45
N ALA A 50 -8.32 1.77 -5.89
CA ALA A 50 -6.98 1.51 -6.44
C ALA A 50 -7.06 0.95 -7.87
N LEU A 51 -7.99 0.02 -8.15
CA LEU A 51 -8.20 -0.51 -9.50
C LEU A 51 -8.62 0.57 -10.50
N ILE A 52 -9.53 1.45 -10.11
CA ILE A 52 -9.96 2.58 -10.94
C ILE A 52 -8.76 3.47 -11.26
N LYS A 53 -7.96 3.79 -10.25
CA LYS A 53 -6.79 4.65 -10.43
C LYS A 53 -5.72 4.00 -11.29
N LEU A 54 -5.46 2.71 -11.08
CA LEU A 54 -4.55 1.93 -11.93
C LEU A 54 -5.01 1.90 -13.39
N TRP A 55 -6.31 1.71 -13.62
CA TRP A 55 -6.87 1.75 -14.97
C TRP A 55 -6.65 3.12 -15.64
N GLN A 56 -6.97 4.19 -14.93
CA GLN A 56 -6.82 5.56 -15.44
C GLN A 56 -5.36 5.92 -15.75
N ASP A 57 -4.44 5.49 -14.89
CA ASP A 57 -3.03 5.90 -14.96
C ASP A 57 -2.17 4.97 -15.82
N LEU A 58 -2.66 3.78 -16.16
CA LEU A 58 -1.87 2.79 -16.92
C LEU A 58 -1.48 3.31 -18.31
N ALA A 59 -2.35 4.08 -18.95
CA ALA A 59 -2.05 4.71 -20.24
C ALA A 59 -0.86 5.67 -20.19
N SER A 60 -0.60 6.27 -19.03
CA SER A 60 0.52 7.18 -18.79
C SER A 60 1.79 6.50 -18.31
N PHE A 61 1.76 5.19 -18.07
CA PHE A 61 2.94 4.43 -17.63
C PHE A 61 3.97 4.35 -18.77
N LYS A 62 5.12 4.95 -18.55
CA LYS A 62 6.20 5.10 -19.54
C LYS A 62 7.30 4.04 -19.43
N GLY A 63 7.24 3.14 -18.44
CA GLY A 63 8.27 2.16 -18.19
C GLY A 63 9.52 2.71 -17.50
N ASP A 64 9.44 3.90 -16.88
CA ASP A 64 10.54 4.52 -16.14
C ASP A 64 10.91 3.74 -14.88
N SER A 65 9.99 2.93 -14.38
CA SER A 65 10.17 2.00 -13.28
C SER A 65 9.66 0.61 -13.66
N ASP A 66 10.00 -0.37 -12.84
CA ASP A 66 9.39 -1.69 -12.88
C ASP A 66 7.87 -1.58 -12.66
N LEU A 67 7.09 -2.39 -13.36
CA LEU A 67 5.63 -2.40 -13.27
C LEU A 67 5.14 -2.62 -11.83
N LYS A 68 5.78 -3.52 -11.08
CA LYS A 68 5.45 -3.77 -9.68
C LYS A 68 5.66 -2.52 -8.81
N THR A 69 6.77 -1.84 -8.98
CA THR A 69 7.07 -0.56 -8.30
C THR A 69 6.01 0.50 -8.61
N TRP A 70 5.61 0.61 -9.87
CA TRP A 70 4.57 1.55 -10.30
C TRP A 70 3.20 1.21 -9.67
N ILE A 71 2.83 -0.09 -9.63
CA ILE A 71 1.59 -0.55 -8.98
C ILE A 71 1.58 -0.19 -7.49
N TYR A 72 2.68 -0.41 -6.76
CA TYR A 72 2.82 0.01 -5.36
C TYR A 72 2.60 1.52 -5.21
N LYS A 73 3.26 2.30 -6.05
CA LYS A 73 3.16 3.76 -6.01
C LYS A 73 1.73 4.26 -6.21
N VAL A 74 1.06 3.79 -7.23
CA VAL A 74 -0.33 4.19 -7.53
C VAL A 74 -1.28 3.75 -6.43
N THR A 75 -1.16 2.51 -5.97
CA THR A 75 -2.02 1.95 -4.90
C THR A 75 -1.81 2.69 -3.58
N LEU A 76 -0.57 2.92 -3.16
CA LEU A 76 -0.24 3.66 -1.94
C LEU A 76 -0.75 5.10 -1.99
N ASN A 77 -0.54 5.79 -3.09
CA ASN A 77 -1.02 7.16 -3.26
C ASN A 77 -2.55 7.24 -3.19
N SER A 78 -3.25 6.26 -3.77
CA SER A 78 -4.71 6.14 -3.68
C SER A 78 -5.17 5.97 -2.24
N CYS A 79 -4.58 5.02 -1.50
CA CYS A 79 -4.91 4.77 -0.10
C CYS A 79 -4.61 5.98 0.81
N ILE A 80 -3.48 6.63 0.63
CA ILE A 80 -3.09 7.84 1.39
C ILE A 80 -4.07 8.99 1.12
N SER A 81 -4.45 9.19 -0.13
CA SER A 81 -5.43 10.24 -0.51
C SER A 81 -6.79 10.02 0.14
N ILE A 82 -7.28 8.79 0.15
CA ILE A 82 -8.57 8.43 0.76
C ILE A 82 -8.51 8.60 2.27
N ASP A 83 -7.44 8.15 2.91
CA ASP A 83 -7.23 8.31 4.36
C ASP A 83 -7.22 9.79 4.77
N ARG A 84 -6.56 10.65 4.02
CA ARG A 84 -6.58 12.11 4.24
C ARG A 84 -7.98 12.69 4.11
N LYS A 85 -8.75 12.31 3.10
CA LYS A 85 -10.13 12.77 2.89
C LYS A 85 -11.05 12.34 4.02
N LYS A 86 -10.89 11.09 4.51
CA LYS A 86 -11.66 10.58 5.66
C LYS A 86 -11.35 11.38 6.93
N LYS A 87 -10.10 11.66 7.23
CA LYS A 87 -9.68 12.44 8.41
C LYS A 87 -10.20 13.87 8.38
N SER A 88 -10.26 14.50 7.21
CA SER A 88 -10.81 15.86 7.08
C SER A 88 -12.33 15.93 7.26
N ARG A 89 -13.04 14.82 7.06
CA ARG A 89 -14.51 14.73 7.21
C ARG A 89 -14.96 14.27 8.59
N LYS A 90 -14.08 13.68 9.41
CA LYS A 90 -14.42 13.13 10.71
C LYS A 90 -14.26 14.17 11.81
N THR A 91 -15.40 14.68 12.28
CA THR A 91 -15.52 15.45 13.53
C THR A 91 -16.06 14.59 14.69
N GLN A 92 -16.25 13.29 14.49
CA GLN A 92 -16.76 12.40 15.56
C GLN A 92 -15.80 11.23 15.82
N PRO A 93 -15.58 10.89 17.14
CA PRO A 93 -14.83 9.69 17.47
C PRO A 93 -15.62 8.46 17.03
N LEU A 94 -14.97 7.61 16.24
CA LEU A 94 -15.52 6.31 15.85
C LEU A 94 -15.59 5.41 17.07
N MET A 95 -16.73 4.77 17.22
CA MET A 95 -16.87 3.60 18.08
C MET A 95 -15.83 2.57 17.70
N GLU A 96 -15.14 2.04 18.70
CA GLU A 96 -14.19 0.94 18.54
C GLU A 96 -14.83 -0.18 17.72
N GLY A 97 -14.22 -0.48 16.57
CA GLY A 97 -14.69 -1.51 15.68
C GLY A 97 -14.67 -2.87 16.36
N ILE A 98 -15.77 -3.58 16.24
CA ILE A 98 -15.90 -4.98 16.64
C ILE A 98 -14.83 -5.80 15.91
N ASP A 99 -14.02 -6.51 16.69
CA ASP A 99 -13.05 -7.49 16.22
C ASP A 99 -13.76 -8.60 15.43
N LEU A 100 -13.75 -8.51 14.11
CA LEU A 100 -14.35 -9.51 13.21
C LEU A 100 -13.32 -10.50 12.65
N PHE A 101 -12.14 -10.59 13.24
CA PHE A 101 -11.18 -11.62 12.86
C PHE A 101 -11.36 -12.86 13.73
N ASP A 102 -11.69 -13.97 13.07
CA ASP A 102 -11.80 -15.30 13.65
C ASP A 102 -10.48 -15.66 14.38
N LYS A 103 -10.59 -15.86 15.68
CA LYS A 103 -9.47 -16.14 16.56
C LYS A 103 -9.11 -17.62 16.44
N ASN A 104 -8.19 -17.96 15.57
CA ASN A 104 -7.47 -19.22 15.68
C ASN A 104 -6.04 -19.06 15.14
N ASP A 105 -5.11 -18.97 16.06
CA ASP A 105 -3.71 -19.41 16.11
C ASP A 105 -2.80 -18.36 16.76
N ALA A 106 -1.83 -18.82 17.56
CA ALA A 106 -0.88 -17.98 18.29
C ALA A 106 -0.04 -17.08 17.35
N ASP A 107 0.23 -17.54 16.12
CA ASP A 107 0.94 -16.77 15.09
C ASP A 107 0.11 -15.59 14.58
N ASN A 108 -1.21 -15.74 14.54
CA ASN A 108 -2.11 -14.65 14.14
C ASN A 108 -2.13 -13.50 15.14
N LYS A 109 -1.99 -13.78 16.45
CA LYS A 109 -2.00 -12.73 17.48
C LYS A 109 -0.84 -11.75 17.34
N GLN A 110 0.38 -12.22 17.06
CA GLN A 110 1.54 -11.36 16.87
C GLN A 110 1.42 -10.53 15.61
N THR A 111 0.93 -11.11 14.53
CA THR A 111 0.68 -10.45 13.26
C THR A 111 -0.42 -9.39 13.40
N ASP A 112 -1.50 -9.71 14.10
CA ASP A 112 -2.60 -8.79 14.38
C ASP A 112 -2.17 -7.62 15.25
N MET A 113 -1.33 -7.87 16.26
CA MET A 113 -0.76 -6.82 17.10
C MET A 113 0.15 -5.88 16.30
N LEU A 114 1.00 -6.43 15.45
CA LEU A 114 1.86 -5.64 14.58
C LEU A 114 1.03 -4.80 13.60
N HIS A 115 0.04 -5.40 12.97
CA HIS A 115 -0.88 -4.70 12.07
C HIS A 115 -1.61 -3.56 12.79
N ALA A 116 -2.13 -3.81 13.99
CA ALA A 116 -2.79 -2.79 14.79
C ALA A 116 -1.85 -1.62 15.16
N ARG A 117 -0.59 -1.91 15.48
CA ARG A 117 0.42 -0.88 15.76
C ARG A 117 0.75 -0.07 14.51
N ILE A 118 0.95 -0.73 13.36
CA ILE A 118 1.23 -0.07 12.08
C ILE A 118 0.07 0.86 11.69
N GLN A 119 -1.16 0.45 11.91
CA GLN A 119 -2.33 1.29 11.61
C GLN A 119 -2.42 2.56 12.47
N ARG A 120 -1.72 2.61 13.60
CA ARG A 120 -1.61 3.83 14.44
C ARG A 120 -0.57 4.82 13.94
N LEU A 121 0.29 4.42 13.02
CA LEU A 121 1.25 5.30 12.35
C LEU A 121 0.55 6.29 11.42
N GLN A 122 1.22 7.40 11.14
CA GLN A 122 0.78 8.30 10.07
C GLN A 122 0.80 7.56 8.71
N PRO A 123 -0.11 7.89 7.77
CA PRO A 123 -0.23 7.17 6.51
C PRO A 123 1.07 7.03 5.73
N PHE A 124 1.89 8.06 5.70
CA PHE A 124 3.17 8.04 5.00
C PHE A 124 4.19 7.09 5.64
N ASP A 125 4.26 7.08 6.97
CA ASP A 125 5.15 6.17 7.72
C ASP A 125 4.65 4.72 7.62
N ARG A 126 3.35 4.53 7.57
CA ARG A 126 2.72 3.23 7.32
C ARG A 126 3.12 2.66 5.95
N ALA A 127 3.12 3.49 4.91
CA ALA A 127 3.59 3.11 3.59
C ALA A 127 5.05 2.67 3.60
N ILE A 128 5.92 3.42 4.27
CA ILE A 128 7.36 3.11 4.35
C ILE A 128 7.61 1.78 5.06
N VAL A 129 6.99 1.54 6.21
CA VAL A 129 7.19 0.30 6.95
C VAL A 129 6.62 -0.91 6.21
N LEU A 130 5.49 -0.76 5.50
CA LEU A 130 4.93 -1.80 4.66
C LEU A 130 5.92 -2.24 3.58
N LEU A 131 6.48 -1.29 2.84
CA LEU A 131 7.45 -1.59 1.78
C LEU A 131 8.72 -2.25 2.33
N TRP A 132 9.15 -1.84 3.51
CA TRP A 132 10.27 -2.48 4.20
C TRP A 132 9.94 -3.93 4.61
N LEU A 133 8.74 -4.20 5.11
CA LEU A 133 8.27 -5.56 5.44
C LEU A 133 8.15 -6.46 4.20
N GLU A 134 7.90 -5.88 3.04
CA GLU A 134 7.92 -6.55 1.73
C GLU A 134 9.36 -6.76 1.17
N ASN A 135 10.37 -6.57 2.01
CA ASN A 135 11.78 -6.73 1.68
C ASN A 135 12.28 -5.82 0.56
N MET A 136 11.68 -4.67 0.37
CA MET A 136 12.18 -3.69 -0.58
C MET A 136 13.42 -2.98 -0.04
N SER A 137 14.37 -2.71 -0.94
CA SER A 137 15.55 -1.91 -0.62
C SER A 137 15.18 -0.47 -0.31
N TYR A 138 16.04 0.25 0.39
CA TYR A 138 15.84 1.67 0.69
C TYR A 138 15.74 2.52 -0.59
N GLN A 139 16.45 2.13 -1.64
CA GLN A 139 16.39 2.77 -2.96
C GLN A 139 15.00 2.60 -3.60
N GLU A 140 14.45 1.39 -3.57
CA GLU A 140 13.11 1.11 -4.08
C GLU A 140 12.04 1.86 -3.27
N ILE A 141 12.14 1.85 -1.94
CA ILE A 141 11.23 2.60 -1.07
C ILE A 141 11.29 4.10 -1.38
N ALA A 142 12.50 4.66 -1.49
CA ALA A 142 12.71 6.07 -1.84
C ALA A 142 12.04 6.44 -3.16
N GLN A 143 12.18 5.58 -4.17
CA GLN A 143 11.56 5.77 -5.48
C GLN A 143 10.02 5.74 -5.42
N ILE A 144 9.46 4.81 -4.63
CA ILE A 144 8.01 4.66 -4.50
C ILE A 144 7.38 5.83 -3.74
N VAL A 145 7.95 6.20 -2.60
CA VAL A 145 7.38 7.25 -1.73
C VAL A 145 7.83 8.67 -2.05
N GLY A 146 8.82 8.82 -2.93
CA GLY A 146 9.25 10.12 -3.44
C GLY A 146 10.11 10.94 -2.47
N ILE A 147 10.94 10.30 -1.66
CA ILE A 147 11.95 10.94 -0.80
C ILE A 147 13.34 10.35 -1.08
N ASP A 148 14.40 10.97 -0.59
CA ASP A 148 15.74 10.43 -0.75
C ASP A 148 16.01 9.22 0.18
N VAL A 149 17.00 8.41 -0.17
CA VAL A 149 17.39 7.18 0.55
C VAL A 149 17.78 7.47 2.01
N LYS A 150 18.45 8.58 2.25
CA LYS A 150 18.84 8.99 3.61
C LYS A 150 17.60 9.25 4.49
N ASN A 151 16.60 9.93 3.94
CA ASN A 151 15.35 10.18 4.64
C ASN A 151 14.55 8.89 4.89
N VAL A 152 14.58 7.92 3.98
CA VAL A 152 13.99 6.58 4.21
C VAL A 152 14.65 5.94 5.43
N SER A 153 15.97 5.93 5.50
CA SER A 153 16.73 5.35 6.61
C SER A 153 16.37 5.99 7.96
N VAL A 154 16.37 7.32 8.02
CA VAL A 154 16.04 8.07 9.24
C VAL A 154 14.59 7.81 9.68
N ARG A 155 13.66 7.83 8.74
CA ARG A 155 12.24 7.58 9.05
C ARG A 155 12.01 6.14 9.53
N LEU A 156 12.60 5.15 8.87
CA LEU A 156 12.50 3.75 9.30
C LEU A 156 13.03 3.55 10.73
N TYR A 157 14.15 4.17 11.06
CA TYR A 157 14.67 4.12 12.42
C TYR A 157 13.64 4.65 13.43
N ARG A 158 13.09 5.83 13.18
CA ARG A 158 12.06 6.44 14.05
C ARG A 158 10.80 5.59 14.14
N ILE A 159 10.34 5.05 13.02
CA ILE A 159 9.16 4.18 12.97
C ILE A 159 9.38 2.94 13.82
N LYS A 160 10.52 2.27 13.70
CA LYS A 160 10.85 1.08 14.48
C LYS A 160 10.87 1.38 15.98
N GLU A 161 11.46 2.51 16.40
CA GLU A 161 11.47 2.94 17.79
C GLU A 161 10.04 3.24 18.28
N GLN A 162 9.23 3.92 17.47
CA GLN A 162 7.84 4.20 17.80
C GLN A 162 7.02 2.92 17.97
N LEU A 163 7.18 1.93 17.07
CA LEU A 163 6.49 0.65 17.16
C LEU A 163 6.86 -0.16 18.40
N LYS A 164 8.13 -0.10 18.83
CA LYS A 164 8.58 -0.76 20.08
C LYS A 164 7.94 -0.15 21.32
N GLN A 165 7.64 1.15 21.31
CA GLN A 165 7.04 1.86 22.44
C GLN A 165 5.52 1.72 22.50
N MET A 166 4.88 1.22 21.45
CA MET A 166 3.44 0.97 21.42
C MET A 166 3.10 -0.32 22.17
N ASN A 167 2.19 -0.23 23.14
CA ASN A 167 1.61 -1.38 23.84
C ASN A 167 0.31 -1.82 23.17
#